data_7affebc4fe611cfc7a36fd7f690dc0cf
#
_entry.id   7affebc4fe611cfc7a36fd7f690dc0cf
#
_cell.length_a   1.000
_cell.length_b   1.000
_cell.length_c   1.000
_cell.angle_alpha   90.00
_cell.angle_beta   90.00
_cell.angle_gamma   90.00
#
_symmetry.space_group_name_H-M   'P 1'
#
loop_
_entity.id
_entity.type
_entity.pdbx_description
1 polymer ?
#
loop_
_entity_poly.entity_id
_entity_poly.type
_entity_poly.pdbx_seq_one_letter_code
_entity_poly.pdbx_strand_id
1 'polypeptide(L)'
;MLLLVLKGVGKMKNSKKVLSVIFAIILVIGSLCPAAFAKDKTELKFDDGKFRIMHITDTHYTDFPFEESIAFIGKALDDYQPDLVVFGGDNIKGWFDTSMQLGVKAAIDQLVAPLEERNIPFTFVYGNHDWEAYLCPKTAQNRMYAAHSNCIMPDGYSTALRAANGNIIIKDSSGEKNIFNLWLLDSGTIIKTNNKRVQSVNSVQLSWYKRTSDKLAKQNGGKPVPSLVFQHFPVQEITYIFDEAENGVGCGDGTYTLKPGITDGIKNGTAGIINSRFSTHLNKSVEIPTKNSGEYSAWVEQGDVIGAFFGHSHVNDYCGFTDDGIILGATLSAGGFNIASRFDGEDGNPVEARGLRIIDLDEKALLDSTKEPTEAVSTFSVYYTDYFDGSIEKYPSKYKDFDEHDFGEWFKIEFAYLRDFIVGLFK
;
A
#
# COMPACT_ATOMS: atom_id res chain seq x y z
N MET A 1 25.48 -31.57 6.67
CA MET A 1 25.94 -30.56 7.64
C MET A 1 24.82 -30.21 8.63
N LEU A 2 23.60 -29.89 8.19
CA LEU A 2 22.46 -29.57 9.07
C LEU A 2 22.09 -30.70 10.07
N LEU A 3 22.08 -31.94 9.63
CA LEU A 3 21.80 -33.10 10.49
C LEU A 3 22.87 -33.33 11.60
N LEU A 4 24.09 -32.92 11.37
CA LEU A 4 25.18 -32.96 12.37
C LEU A 4 25.02 -31.85 13.39
N VAL A 5 24.51 -30.66 12.97
CA VAL A 5 24.24 -29.53 13.83
C VAL A 5 23.02 -29.83 14.73
N LEU A 6 21.95 -30.40 14.17
CA LEU A 6 20.74 -30.79 14.94
C LEU A 6 21.02 -31.91 15.95
N LYS A 7 21.89 -32.86 15.62
CA LYS A 7 22.35 -33.88 16.60
C LYS A 7 23.24 -33.29 17.69
N GLY A 8 23.94 -32.20 17.44
CA GLY A 8 24.70 -31.45 18.43
C GLY A 8 23.83 -30.66 19.42
N VAL A 9 22.73 -30.06 18.94
CA VAL A 9 21.80 -29.27 19.77
C VAL A 9 21.12 -30.12 20.86
N GLY A 10 20.78 -31.39 20.55
CA GLY A 10 20.14 -32.30 21.52
C GLY A 10 21.02 -32.68 22.73
N LYS A 11 22.32 -32.38 22.70
CA LYS A 11 23.25 -32.63 23.83
C LYS A 11 23.63 -31.39 24.62
N MET A 12 23.14 -30.19 24.25
CA MET A 12 23.54 -28.93 24.88
C MET A 12 22.64 -28.57 26.07
N LYS A 13 23.18 -28.67 27.28
CA LYS A 13 22.51 -28.31 28.54
C LYS A 13 22.41 -26.79 28.80
N ASN A 14 22.91 -25.95 27.90
CA ASN A 14 23.01 -24.49 28.11
C ASN A 14 22.13 -23.75 27.12
N SER A 15 20.96 -23.28 27.57
CA SER A 15 19.93 -22.61 26.75
C SER A 15 20.46 -21.42 25.94
N LYS A 16 21.43 -20.66 26.49
CA LYS A 16 22.05 -19.51 25.78
C LYS A 16 22.86 -19.93 24.54
N LYS A 17 23.55 -21.07 24.58
CA LYS A 17 24.30 -21.59 23.43
C LYS A 17 23.39 -22.19 22.38
N VAL A 18 22.28 -22.83 22.80
CA VAL A 18 21.25 -23.31 21.88
C VAL A 18 20.61 -22.16 21.12
N LEU A 19 20.26 -21.08 21.85
CA LEU A 19 19.69 -19.86 21.26
C LEU A 19 20.65 -19.19 20.26
N SER A 20 21.95 -19.12 20.58
CA SER A 20 22.96 -18.57 19.67
C SER A 20 23.15 -19.38 18.41
N VAL A 21 23.04 -20.71 18.48
CA VAL A 21 23.15 -21.58 17.31
C VAL A 21 21.89 -21.45 16.43
N ILE A 22 20.71 -21.39 17.04
CA ILE A 22 19.46 -21.15 16.31
C ILE A 22 19.51 -19.78 15.62
N PHE A 23 19.96 -18.73 16.30
CA PHE A 23 20.12 -17.39 15.73
C PHE A 23 21.12 -17.34 14.58
N ALA A 24 22.25 -18.07 14.70
CA ALA A 24 23.23 -18.19 13.63
C ALA A 24 22.67 -18.94 12.40
N ILE A 25 21.86 -19.99 12.61
CA ILE A 25 21.21 -20.74 11.54
C ILE A 25 20.17 -19.84 10.83
N ILE A 26 19.39 -19.07 11.56
CA ILE A 26 18.41 -18.11 10.99
C ILE A 26 19.13 -17.05 10.14
N LEU A 27 20.25 -16.51 10.61
CA LEU A 27 21.07 -15.55 9.87
C LEU A 27 21.68 -16.15 8.59
N VAL A 28 22.13 -17.40 8.64
CA VAL A 28 22.69 -18.09 7.47
C VAL A 28 21.60 -18.42 6.44
N ILE A 29 20.42 -18.86 6.88
CA ILE A 29 19.29 -19.14 5.98
C ILE A 29 18.78 -17.84 5.35
N GLY A 30 18.72 -16.74 6.11
CA GLY A 30 18.37 -15.42 5.57
C GLY A 30 19.34 -14.87 4.50
N SER A 31 20.58 -15.35 4.49
CA SER A 31 21.59 -14.97 3.50
C SER A 31 21.64 -15.89 2.27
N LEU A 32 20.96 -17.03 2.30
CA LEU A 32 20.92 -18.02 1.21
C LEU A 32 19.69 -17.82 0.29
N CYS A 33 18.98 -16.69 0.37
CA CYS A 33 17.96 -16.36 -0.61
C CYS A 33 18.66 -16.32 -2.00
N PRO A 34 18.24 -17.13 -2.99
CA PRO A 34 18.82 -17.06 -4.32
C PRO A 34 18.72 -15.63 -4.83
N ALA A 35 19.78 -15.12 -5.41
CA ALA A 35 19.74 -13.86 -6.14
C ALA A 35 18.60 -13.98 -7.15
N ALA A 36 17.59 -13.13 -7.03
CA ALA A 36 16.54 -13.08 -8.03
C ALA A 36 17.24 -12.83 -9.37
N PHE A 37 17.13 -13.78 -10.29
CA PHE A 37 17.54 -13.55 -11.67
C PHE A 37 16.73 -12.35 -12.16
N ALA A 38 17.40 -11.39 -12.77
CA ALA A 38 16.73 -10.27 -13.39
C ALA A 38 15.75 -10.85 -14.43
N LYS A 39 14.47 -10.88 -14.05
CA LYS A 39 13.37 -11.19 -14.98
C LYS A 39 13.29 -10.00 -15.93
N ASP A 40 13.02 -10.27 -17.19
CA ASP A 40 12.67 -9.19 -18.11
C ASP A 40 11.55 -8.37 -17.49
N LYS A 41 11.81 -7.09 -17.31
CA LYS A 41 10.89 -6.19 -16.60
C LYS A 41 9.61 -6.09 -17.40
N THR A 42 8.48 -6.43 -16.80
CA THR A 42 7.17 -6.25 -17.44
C THR A 42 7.00 -4.76 -17.76
N GLU A 43 6.88 -4.46 -19.04
CA GLU A 43 6.68 -3.09 -19.51
C GLU A 43 5.21 -2.74 -19.41
N LEU A 44 4.89 -1.68 -18.67
CA LEU A 44 3.53 -1.17 -18.56
C LEU A 44 3.26 -0.19 -19.71
N LYS A 45 2.13 -0.37 -20.37
CA LYS A 45 1.67 0.50 -21.46
C LYS A 45 0.14 0.54 -21.50
N PHE A 46 -0.39 1.59 -22.08
CA PHE A 46 -1.80 1.68 -22.37
C PHE A 46 -2.22 0.54 -23.32
N ASP A 47 -3.40 -0.01 -23.10
CA ASP A 47 -4.07 -0.94 -23.99
C ASP A 47 -5.38 -0.33 -24.47
N ASP A 48 -5.59 -0.28 -25.78
CA ASP A 48 -6.74 0.38 -26.41
C ASP A 48 -7.04 1.80 -25.83
N GLY A 49 -5.97 2.56 -25.54
CA GLY A 49 -6.06 3.93 -25.01
C GLY A 49 -6.47 4.03 -23.55
N LYS A 50 -6.47 2.93 -22.81
CA LYS A 50 -6.83 2.88 -21.39
C LYS A 50 -5.73 2.23 -20.57
N PHE A 51 -5.66 2.62 -19.30
CA PHE A 51 -4.84 1.96 -18.29
C PHE A 51 -5.56 2.03 -16.94
N ARG A 52 -5.80 0.88 -16.32
CA ARG A 52 -6.50 0.77 -15.04
C ARG A 52 -5.58 0.39 -13.91
N ILE A 53 -5.60 1.20 -12.87
CA ILE A 53 -4.90 0.92 -11.62
C ILE A 53 -5.93 0.56 -10.56
N MET A 54 -5.68 -0.51 -9.80
CA MET A 54 -6.42 -0.82 -8.59
C MET A 54 -5.53 -0.51 -7.38
N HIS A 55 -5.96 0.42 -6.54
CA HIS A 55 -5.27 0.78 -5.29
C HIS A 55 -5.88 0.04 -4.12
N ILE A 56 -5.08 -0.81 -3.49
CA ILE A 56 -5.44 -1.64 -2.34
C ILE A 56 -4.54 -1.21 -1.19
N THR A 57 -5.10 -0.88 -0.03
CA THR A 57 -4.30 -0.41 1.10
C THR A 57 -4.80 -0.99 2.43
N ASP A 58 -3.98 -0.89 3.46
CA ASP A 58 -4.34 -1.25 4.83
C ASP A 58 -4.92 -2.67 4.95
N THR A 59 -4.31 -3.62 4.27
CA THR A 59 -4.73 -5.02 4.30
C THR A 59 -4.36 -5.71 5.61
N HIS A 60 -3.28 -5.29 6.25
CA HIS A 60 -2.81 -5.79 7.55
C HIS A 60 -2.70 -7.32 7.64
N TYR A 61 -2.25 -7.96 6.57
CA TYR A 61 -2.14 -9.42 6.55
C TYR A 61 -1.11 -9.92 7.57
N THR A 62 -1.39 -11.10 8.10
CA THR A 62 -0.52 -11.87 8.97
C THR A 62 -0.22 -13.22 8.33
N ASP A 63 0.41 -14.13 9.03
CA ASP A 63 0.61 -15.53 8.61
C ASP A 63 -0.68 -16.36 8.59
N PHE A 64 -1.80 -15.81 9.06
CA PHE A 64 -3.13 -16.44 9.01
C PHE A 64 -3.92 -16.01 7.77
N PRO A 65 -4.74 -16.90 7.18
CA PRO A 65 -5.54 -16.55 6.03
C PRO A 65 -6.69 -15.62 6.40
N PHE A 66 -6.83 -14.55 5.63
CA PHE A 66 -7.96 -13.62 5.68
C PHE A 66 -8.92 -13.91 4.53
N GLU A 67 -9.62 -15.04 4.61
CA GLU A 67 -10.43 -15.61 3.52
C GLU A 67 -11.43 -14.61 2.93
N GLU A 68 -12.07 -13.79 3.77
CA GLU A 68 -13.04 -12.78 3.31
C GLU A 68 -12.37 -11.65 2.51
N SER A 69 -11.24 -11.14 2.99
CA SER A 69 -10.49 -10.09 2.30
C SER A 69 -9.90 -10.63 0.99
N ILE A 70 -9.37 -11.86 1.00
CA ILE A 70 -8.86 -12.55 -0.19
C ILE A 70 -10.00 -12.73 -1.22
N ALA A 71 -11.18 -13.17 -0.77
CA ALA A 71 -12.35 -13.35 -1.62
C ALA A 71 -12.85 -12.02 -2.21
N PHE A 72 -12.86 -10.96 -1.41
CA PHE A 72 -13.23 -9.61 -1.86
C PHE A 72 -12.27 -9.10 -2.94
N ILE A 73 -10.97 -9.14 -2.65
CA ILE A 73 -9.93 -8.72 -3.62
C ILE A 73 -10.05 -9.56 -4.89
N GLY A 74 -10.18 -10.89 -4.77
CA GLY A 74 -10.32 -11.78 -5.91
C GLY A 74 -11.50 -11.43 -6.81
N LYS A 75 -12.69 -11.17 -6.24
CA LYS A 75 -13.87 -10.73 -7.01
C LYS A 75 -13.66 -9.39 -7.70
N ALA A 76 -13.07 -8.42 -7.01
CA ALA A 76 -12.78 -7.12 -7.60
C ALA A 76 -11.76 -7.23 -8.74
N LEU A 77 -10.75 -8.09 -8.61
CA LEU A 77 -9.80 -8.36 -9.69
C LEU A 77 -10.48 -8.99 -10.92
N ASP A 78 -11.42 -9.91 -10.71
CA ASP A 78 -12.18 -10.55 -11.80
C ASP A 78 -13.07 -9.56 -12.54
N ASP A 79 -13.75 -8.66 -11.82
CA ASP A 79 -14.70 -7.71 -12.41
C ASP A 79 -14.01 -6.51 -13.07
N TYR A 80 -12.94 -5.99 -12.46
CA TYR A 80 -12.31 -4.77 -12.93
C TYR A 80 -11.05 -4.99 -13.77
N GLN A 81 -10.44 -6.16 -13.72
CA GLN A 81 -9.27 -6.56 -14.53
C GLN A 81 -8.21 -5.45 -14.65
N PRO A 82 -7.60 -5.00 -13.54
CA PRO A 82 -6.65 -3.90 -13.58
C PRO A 82 -5.36 -4.29 -14.32
N ASP A 83 -4.75 -3.31 -15.01
CA ASP A 83 -3.44 -3.45 -15.64
C ASP A 83 -2.31 -3.44 -14.60
N LEU A 84 -2.57 -2.83 -13.44
CA LEU A 84 -1.64 -2.76 -12.32
C LEU A 84 -2.41 -2.67 -10.99
N VAL A 85 -1.95 -3.43 -10.00
CA VAL A 85 -2.35 -3.22 -8.61
C VAL A 85 -1.23 -2.48 -7.87
N VAL A 86 -1.62 -1.45 -7.12
CA VAL A 86 -0.71 -0.74 -6.20
C VAL A 86 -1.14 -0.99 -4.76
N PHE A 87 -0.29 -1.64 -3.98
CA PHE A 87 -0.50 -1.77 -2.54
C PHE A 87 -0.04 -0.50 -1.82
N GLY A 88 -0.97 0.15 -1.14
CA GLY A 88 -0.83 1.50 -0.55
C GLY A 88 -0.21 1.56 0.84
N GLY A 89 0.41 0.50 1.29
CA GLY A 89 1.02 0.42 2.62
C GLY A 89 0.11 -0.20 3.68
N ASP A 90 0.69 -0.48 4.86
CA ASP A 90 0.12 -1.33 5.89
C ASP A 90 -0.38 -2.66 5.27
N ASN A 91 0.47 -3.20 4.40
CA ASN A 91 0.22 -4.43 3.66
C ASN A 91 0.21 -5.63 4.59
N ILE A 92 1.11 -5.62 5.56
CA ILE A 92 1.20 -6.62 6.61
C ILE A 92 1.08 -5.96 7.99
N LYS A 93 0.64 -6.74 8.97
CA LYS A 93 0.65 -6.32 10.36
C LYS A 93 1.90 -6.89 11.03
N GLY A 94 2.90 -6.05 11.24
CA GLY A 94 4.20 -6.45 11.78
C GLY A 94 4.20 -6.72 13.28
N TRP A 95 3.14 -7.31 13.83
CA TRP A 95 3.08 -7.71 15.22
C TRP A 95 4.00 -8.88 15.51
N PHE A 96 4.04 -9.30 16.78
CA PHE A 96 4.97 -10.30 17.28
C PHE A 96 5.00 -11.59 16.45
N ASP A 97 3.84 -12.04 16.01
CA ASP A 97 3.63 -13.25 15.22
C ASP A 97 4.17 -13.11 13.81
N THR A 98 4.00 -11.93 13.20
CA THR A 98 4.47 -11.60 11.84
C THR A 98 5.81 -10.85 11.84
N SER A 99 6.49 -10.73 12.98
CA SER A 99 7.77 -10.04 13.06
C SER A 99 8.94 -10.83 12.50
N MET A 100 8.81 -12.15 12.39
CA MET A 100 9.83 -13.03 11.84
C MET A 100 9.70 -13.16 10.32
N GLN A 101 10.82 -13.42 9.65
CA GLN A 101 10.87 -13.49 8.18
C GLN A 101 9.90 -14.50 7.57
N LEU A 102 9.63 -15.62 8.23
CA LEU A 102 8.71 -16.64 7.72
C LEU A 102 7.24 -16.20 7.82
N GLY A 103 6.85 -15.58 8.93
CA GLY A 103 5.51 -15.04 9.08
C GLY A 103 5.24 -13.90 8.12
N VAL A 104 6.21 -12.97 7.96
CA VAL A 104 6.13 -11.90 6.96
C VAL A 104 6.01 -12.46 5.55
N LYS A 105 6.82 -13.50 5.22
CA LYS A 105 6.72 -14.15 3.92
C LYS A 105 5.34 -14.77 3.69
N ALA A 106 4.80 -15.48 4.68
CA ALA A 106 3.49 -16.09 4.58
C ALA A 106 2.40 -15.04 4.38
N ALA A 107 2.47 -13.90 5.07
CA ALA A 107 1.55 -12.78 4.90
C ALA A 107 1.63 -12.18 3.49
N ILE A 108 2.84 -11.94 2.98
CA ILE A 108 3.05 -11.43 1.61
C ILE A 108 2.54 -12.43 0.58
N ASP A 109 2.87 -13.72 0.73
CA ASP A 109 2.44 -14.77 -0.20
C ASP A 109 0.90 -14.82 -0.31
N GLN A 110 0.19 -14.71 0.82
CA GLN A 110 -1.28 -14.66 0.84
C GLN A 110 -1.82 -13.40 0.18
N LEU A 111 -1.23 -12.25 0.46
CA LEU A 111 -1.67 -10.97 -0.08
C LEU A 111 -1.60 -10.95 -1.61
N VAL A 112 -0.53 -11.48 -2.18
CA VAL A 112 -0.29 -11.44 -3.62
C VAL A 112 -0.85 -12.64 -4.38
N ALA A 113 -1.25 -13.72 -3.69
CA ALA A 113 -1.75 -14.95 -4.32
C ALA A 113 -2.90 -14.69 -5.32
N PRO A 114 -3.93 -13.86 -5.02
CA PRO A 114 -5.00 -13.59 -5.99
C PRO A 114 -4.50 -12.93 -7.29
N LEU A 115 -3.41 -12.16 -7.21
CA LEU A 115 -2.80 -11.50 -8.37
C LEU A 115 -1.93 -12.46 -9.18
N GLU A 116 -1.13 -13.28 -8.49
CA GLU A 116 -0.29 -14.30 -9.14
C GLU A 116 -1.16 -15.33 -9.90
N GLU A 117 -2.28 -15.75 -9.35
CA GLU A 117 -3.25 -16.65 -9.99
C GLU A 117 -3.84 -16.07 -11.29
N ARG A 118 -3.96 -14.75 -11.38
CA ARG A 118 -4.53 -14.01 -12.51
C ARG A 118 -3.50 -13.40 -13.43
N ASN A 119 -2.21 -13.54 -13.11
CA ASN A 119 -1.10 -12.89 -13.82
C ASN A 119 -1.24 -11.37 -13.89
N ILE A 120 -1.77 -10.74 -12.83
CA ILE A 120 -1.95 -9.30 -12.75
C ILE A 120 -0.68 -8.67 -12.14
N PRO A 121 -0.05 -7.71 -12.83
CA PRO A 121 1.10 -6.99 -12.31
C PRO A 121 0.76 -6.21 -11.04
N PHE A 122 1.70 -6.15 -10.11
CA PHE A 122 1.53 -5.35 -8.89
C PHE A 122 2.83 -4.70 -8.44
N THR A 123 2.68 -3.63 -7.69
CA THR A 123 3.75 -2.93 -6.97
C THR A 123 3.25 -2.52 -5.59
N PHE A 124 4.11 -1.93 -4.77
CA PHE A 124 3.76 -1.62 -3.40
C PHE A 124 4.53 -0.41 -2.84
N VAL A 125 3.95 0.21 -1.84
CA VAL A 125 4.62 1.09 -0.88
C VAL A 125 4.46 0.50 0.52
N TYR A 126 5.12 1.09 1.51
CA TYR A 126 5.03 0.67 2.90
C TYR A 126 4.27 1.68 3.77
N GLY A 127 3.49 1.17 4.71
CA GLY A 127 2.90 1.92 5.79
C GLY A 127 3.61 1.70 7.13
N ASN A 128 3.01 2.20 8.21
CA ASN A 128 3.64 2.16 9.52
C ASN A 128 3.65 0.76 10.15
N HIS A 129 2.67 -0.09 9.84
CA HIS A 129 2.64 -1.46 10.36
C HIS A 129 3.65 -2.38 9.67
N ASP A 130 4.00 -2.14 8.41
CA ASP A 130 5.10 -2.85 7.76
C ASP A 130 6.45 -2.58 8.44
N TRP A 131 6.61 -1.42 9.13
CA TRP A 131 7.79 -1.10 9.93
C TRP A 131 7.83 -1.86 11.27
N GLU A 132 6.73 -2.39 11.74
CA GLU A 132 6.64 -3.12 13.01
C GLU A 132 7.21 -4.55 12.91
N ALA A 133 7.48 -5.05 11.71
CA ALA A 133 8.16 -6.33 11.48
C ALA A 133 9.67 -6.23 11.80
N TYR A 134 10.00 -6.06 13.08
CA TYR A 134 11.35 -5.72 13.56
C TYR A 134 12.44 -6.73 13.18
N LEU A 135 12.10 -8.00 13.04
CA LEU A 135 13.03 -9.06 12.65
C LEU A 135 13.06 -9.33 11.15
N CYS A 136 12.22 -8.63 10.38
CA CYS A 136 12.17 -8.67 8.93
C CYS A 136 12.26 -7.26 8.35
N PRO A 137 13.46 -6.70 8.21
CA PRO A 137 13.63 -5.34 7.70
C PRO A 137 13.06 -5.21 6.28
N LYS A 138 12.60 -4.04 5.91
CA LYS A 138 11.98 -3.75 4.60
C LYS A 138 12.83 -4.21 3.41
N THR A 139 14.15 -4.19 3.53
CA THR A 139 15.05 -4.77 2.51
C THR A 139 14.89 -6.28 2.34
N ALA A 140 14.49 -7.00 3.39
CA ALA A 140 14.14 -8.42 3.29
C ALA A 140 12.72 -8.58 2.72
N GLN A 141 11.76 -7.78 3.17
CA GLN A 141 10.40 -7.76 2.60
C GLN A 141 10.43 -7.47 1.10
N ASN A 142 11.24 -6.51 0.64
CA ASN A 142 11.41 -6.24 -0.79
C ASN A 142 11.85 -7.46 -1.59
N ARG A 143 12.78 -8.26 -1.05
CA ARG A 143 13.18 -9.51 -1.72
C ARG A 143 12.06 -10.54 -1.78
N MET A 144 11.19 -10.55 -0.75
CA MET A 144 10.01 -11.43 -0.73
C MET A 144 9.01 -11.01 -1.82
N TYR A 145 8.67 -9.73 -1.90
CA TYR A 145 7.82 -9.21 -2.98
C TYR A 145 8.43 -9.46 -4.36
N ALA A 146 9.70 -9.13 -4.55
CA ALA A 146 10.40 -9.29 -5.83
C ALA A 146 10.57 -10.76 -6.28
N ALA A 147 10.38 -11.72 -5.39
CA ALA A 147 10.39 -13.14 -5.73
C ALA A 147 9.10 -13.59 -6.46
N HIS A 148 8.03 -12.81 -6.37
CA HIS A 148 6.78 -13.08 -7.07
C HIS A 148 6.85 -12.67 -8.53
N SER A 149 6.20 -13.47 -9.39
CA SER A 149 6.30 -13.32 -10.86
C SER A 149 5.75 -12.01 -11.37
N ASN A 150 4.70 -11.50 -10.76
CA ASN A 150 3.99 -10.32 -11.22
C ASN A 150 4.40 -9.04 -10.47
N CYS A 151 5.36 -9.14 -9.55
CA CYS A 151 5.88 -7.98 -8.84
C CYS A 151 6.72 -7.08 -9.75
N ILE A 152 6.33 -5.82 -9.86
CA ILE A 152 7.11 -4.77 -10.52
C ILE A 152 7.81 -3.94 -9.45
N MET A 153 9.13 -4.07 -9.40
CA MET A 153 9.94 -3.22 -8.55
C MET A 153 10.15 -1.86 -9.23
N PRO A 154 9.95 -0.75 -8.50
CA PRO A 154 10.12 0.57 -9.08
C PRO A 154 11.57 0.86 -9.49
N ASP A 155 11.76 1.74 -10.46
CA ASP A 155 13.08 2.27 -10.79
C ASP A 155 13.59 3.19 -9.68
N GLY A 156 14.91 3.23 -9.50
CA GLY A 156 15.54 4.07 -8.48
C GLY A 156 15.43 3.53 -7.06
N TYR A 157 14.97 2.29 -6.91
CA TYR A 157 14.93 1.60 -5.62
C TYR A 157 16.29 1.69 -4.91
N SER A 158 16.29 2.32 -3.75
CA SER A 158 17.50 2.52 -2.95
C SER A 158 17.19 2.48 -1.45
N THR A 159 18.01 1.77 -0.68
CA THR A 159 17.93 1.75 0.78
C THR A 159 18.23 3.12 1.41
N ALA A 160 19.02 3.97 0.73
CA ALA A 160 19.31 5.34 1.17
C ALA A 160 18.08 6.25 1.11
N LEU A 161 17.10 5.89 0.25
CA LEU A 161 15.85 6.62 0.07
C LEU A 161 14.69 6.04 0.89
N ARG A 162 14.94 5.19 1.86
CA ARG A 162 14.00 4.24 2.46
C ARG A 162 13.64 3.09 1.50
N ALA A 163 12.92 2.09 2.00
CA ALA A 163 12.50 0.96 1.18
C ALA A 163 11.28 1.33 0.31
N ALA A 164 11.16 0.66 -0.85
CA ALA A 164 10.08 0.86 -1.80
C ALA A 164 9.85 2.32 -2.24
N ASN A 165 10.94 3.01 -2.54
CA ASN A 165 10.87 4.31 -3.22
C ASN A 165 11.33 4.15 -4.65
N GLY A 166 10.66 4.81 -5.56
CA GLY A 166 11.05 4.83 -6.96
C GLY A 166 9.91 5.31 -7.84
N ASN A 167 10.09 5.10 -9.12
CA ASN A 167 9.06 5.43 -10.09
C ASN A 167 8.85 4.30 -11.10
N ILE A 168 7.66 4.27 -11.67
CA ILE A 168 7.27 3.33 -12.72
C ILE A 168 6.72 4.13 -13.88
N ILE A 169 7.26 3.88 -15.07
CA ILE A 169 6.80 4.52 -16.31
C ILE A 169 5.69 3.67 -16.93
N ILE A 170 4.67 4.34 -17.42
CA ILE A 170 3.64 3.77 -18.29
C ILE A 170 3.81 4.40 -19.67
N LYS A 171 3.93 3.55 -20.67
CA LYS A 171 4.11 3.95 -22.06
C LYS A 171 2.77 4.14 -22.78
N ASP A 172 2.79 4.82 -23.88
CA ASP A 172 1.68 4.92 -24.81
C ASP A 172 1.28 3.52 -25.38
N SER A 173 0.13 3.40 -26.01
CA SER A 173 -0.36 2.15 -26.60
C SER A 173 0.62 1.55 -27.61
N SER A 174 1.46 2.35 -28.26
CA SER A 174 2.51 1.85 -29.15
C SER A 174 3.69 1.24 -28.42
N GLY A 175 3.89 1.57 -27.13
CA GLY A 175 5.05 1.19 -26.34
C GLY A 175 6.31 2.01 -26.62
N GLU A 176 6.21 3.10 -27.37
CA GLU A 176 7.37 3.91 -27.79
C GLU A 176 7.64 5.10 -26.86
N LYS A 177 6.58 5.74 -26.35
CA LYS A 177 6.70 6.99 -25.59
C LYS A 177 6.33 6.79 -24.12
N ASN A 178 7.12 7.39 -23.24
CA ASN A 178 6.80 7.50 -21.82
C ASN A 178 5.81 8.63 -21.65
N ILE A 179 4.53 8.33 -21.38
CA ILE A 179 3.48 9.35 -21.32
C ILE A 179 2.88 9.52 -19.94
N PHE A 180 3.19 8.61 -19.02
CA PHE A 180 2.71 8.68 -17.65
C PHE A 180 3.74 8.10 -16.67
N ASN A 181 3.70 8.52 -15.41
CA ASN A 181 4.61 8.03 -14.39
C ASN A 181 3.87 7.83 -13.06
N LEU A 182 4.29 6.83 -12.30
CA LEU A 182 3.84 6.57 -10.93
C LEU A 182 5.01 6.79 -9.97
N TRP A 183 4.83 7.66 -9.00
CA TRP A 183 5.75 7.83 -7.88
C TRP A 183 5.32 6.92 -6.73
N LEU A 184 6.23 6.08 -6.27
CA LEU A 184 6.04 5.21 -5.13
C LEU A 184 6.94 5.70 -3.99
N LEU A 185 6.34 6.16 -2.90
CA LEU A 185 7.09 6.83 -1.83
C LEU A 185 6.81 6.19 -0.47
N ASP A 186 7.86 5.77 0.21
CA ASP A 186 7.78 5.33 1.61
C ASP A 186 7.67 6.58 2.51
N SER A 187 6.48 6.90 2.96
CA SER A 187 6.22 8.04 3.83
C SER A 187 6.67 7.85 5.29
N GLY A 188 7.21 6.67 5.62
CA GLY A 188 7.81 6.38 6.92
C GLY A 188 6.85 5.71 7.91
N THR A 189 7.03 5.98 9.19
CA THR A 189 6.31 5.32 10.28
C THR A 189 5.91 6.29 11.40
N ILE A 190 5.18 5.79 12.38
CA ILE A 190 4.84 6.51 13.60
C ILE A 190 5.91 6.25 14.65
N ILE A 191 6.60 7.31 15.09
CA ILE A 191 7.56 7.25 16.18
C ILE A 191 6.80 7.44 17.48
N LYS A 192 6.63 6.36 18.23
CA LYS A 192 5.98 6.34 19.54
C LYS A 192 6.99 6.68 20.64
N THR A 193 7.23 7.97 20.87
CA THR A 193 8.03 8.49 22.00
C THR A 193 7.14 9.34 22.89
N ASN A 194 7.69 10.05 23.87
CA ASN A 194 6.93 10.98 24.73
C ASN A 194 6.08 11.98 23.93
N ASN A 195 6.53 12.33 22.72
CA ASN A 195 5.75 13.07 21.74
C ASN A 195 5.57 12.18 20.51
N LYS A 196 4.34 11.71 20.26
CA LYS A 196 4.00 10.96 19.05
C LYS A 196 4.37 11.80 17.82
N ARG A 197 5.10 11.21 16.88
CA ARG A 197 5.47 11.85 15.62
C ARG A 197 5.15 10.94 14.46
N VAL A 198 4.30 11.43 13.57
CA VAL A 198 4.05 10.83 12.26
C VAL A 198 5.10 11.34 11.29
N GLN A 199 5.82 10.45 10.65
CA GLN A 199 6.85 10.81 9.68
C GLN A 199 6.22 11.28 8.36
N SER A 200 7.05 11.83 7.50
CA SER A 200 6.76 12.21 6.12
C SER A 200 7.91 11.77 5.22
N VAL A 201 7.73 11.92 3.94
CA VAL A 201 8.82 11.87 2.95
C VAL A 201 9.95 12.79 3.40
N ASN A 202 11.19 12.34 3.34
CA ASN A 202 12.33 13.10 3.82
C ASN A 202 13.02 13.91 2.72
N SER A 203 13.92 14.83 3.10
CA SER A 203 14.61 15.71 2.16
C SER A 203 15.47 14.99 1.11
N VAL A 204 15.96 13.78 1.42
CA VAL A 204 16.72 12.97 0.45
C VAL A 204 15.79 12.41 -0.62
N GLN A 205 14.61 11.94 -0.22
CA GLN A 205 13.55 11.49 -1.13
C GLN A 205 13.07 12.65 -2.02
N LEU A 206 12.81 13.83 -1.43
CA LEU A 206 12.40 15.02 -2.21
C LEU A 206 13.48 15.47 -3.22
N SER A 207 14.74 15.46 -2.80
CA SER A 207 15.84 15.78 -3.71
C SER A 207 15.98 14.76 -4.84
N TRP A 208 15.72 13.49 -4.57
CA TRP A 208 15.68 12.44 -5.59
C TRP A 208 14.48 12.62 -6.52
N TYR A 209 13.29 12.88 -5.98
CA TYR A 209 12.08 13.16 -6.74
C TYR A 209 12.30 14.29 -7.74
N LYS A 210 12.71 15.47 -7.27
CA LYS A 210 12.95 16.64 -8.13
C LYS A 210 13.93 16.34 -9.27
N ARG A 211 15.08 15.73 -8.97
CA ARG A 211 16.06 15.35 -10.01
C ARG A 211 15.51 14.33 -11.00
N THR A 212 14.68 13.40 -10.55
CA THR A 212 14.10 12.38 -11.43
C THR A 212 12.99 12.96 -12.29
N SER A 213 12.14 13.84 -11.73
CA SER A 213 11.13 14.61 -12.47
C SER A 213 11.77 15.47 -13.56
N ASP A 214 12.83 16.24 -13.24
CA ASP A 214 13.60 17.01 -14.22
C ASP A 214 14.16 16.13 -15.35
N LYS A 215 14.68 14.95 -15.00
CA LYS A 215 15.19 13.97 -15.97
C LYS A 215 14.09 13.49 -16.91
N LEU A 216 12.92 13.13 -16.35
CA LEU A 216 11.77 12.68 -17.14
C LEU A 216 11.25 13.79 -18.05
N ALA A 217 11.11 15.01 -17.52
CA ALA A 217 10.73 16.17 -18.32
C ALA A 217 11.69 16.42 -19.48
N LYS A 218 13.01 16.35 -19.23
CA LYS A 218 14.02 16.47 -20.29
C LYS A 218 13.89 15.42 -21.37
N GLN A 219 13.56 14.17 -20.99
CA GLN A 219 13.31 13.07 -21.93
C GLN A 219 12.00 13.26 -22.70
N ASN A 220 11.05 14.00 -22.14
CA ASN A 220 9.75 14.34 -22.72
C ASN A 220 9.75 15.72 -23.43
N GLY A 221 10.87 16.12 -24.00
CA GLY A 221 10.97 17.39 -24.76
C GLY A 221 10.85 18.65 -23.89
N GLY A 222 11.18 18.57 -22.62
CA GLY A 222 11.14 19.68 -21.66
C GLY A 222 9.78 19.85 -20.96
N LYS A 223 8.81 18.99 -21.23
CA LYS A 223 7.49 19.03 -20.58
C LYS A 223 7.43 18.03 -19.43
N PRO A 224 6.83 18.38 -18.27
CA PRO A 224 6.56 17.43 -17.21
C PRO A 224 5.82 16.18 -17.75
N VAL A 225 6.13 15.03 -17.19
CA VAL A 225 5.38 13.79 -17.47
C VAL A 225 4.29 13.66 -16.42
N PRO A 226 3.00 13.70 -16.78
CA PRO A 226 1.91 13.57 -15.82
C PRO A 226 2.09 12.35 -14.93
N SER A 227 1.88 12.52 -13.64
CA SER A 227 2.21 11.50 -12.65
C SER A 227 1.17 11.37 -11.55
N LEU A 228 1.00 10.16 -11.02
CA LEU A 228 0.33 9.92 -9.74
C LEU A 228 1.34 9.53 -8.66
N VAL A 229 1.07 9.96 -7.43
CA VAL A 229 1.82 9.54 -6.24
C VAL A 229 1.02 8.51 -5.46
N PHE A 230 1.70 7.46 -5.01
CA PHE A 230 1.18 6.50 -4.04
C PHE A 230 2.09 6.48 -2.82
N GLN A 231 1.52 6.75 -1.68
CA GLN A 231 2.17 6.68 -0.38
C GLN A 231 1.15 6.43 0.73
N HIS A 232 1.61 5.98 1.89
CA HIS A 232 0.70 5.58 2.95
C HIS A 232 0.12 6.77 3.73
N PHE A 233 0.98 7.63 4.31
CA PHE A 233 0.52 8.84 4.99
C PHE A 233 0.16 9.93 3.99
N PRO A 234 -0.97 10.65 4.19
CA PRO A 234 -1.27 11.82 3.37
C PRO A 234 -0.25 12.95 3.62
N VAL A 235 -0.19 13.91 2.71
CA VAL A 235 0.48 15.19 2.94
C VAL A 235 -0.35 16.07 3.89
N GLN A 236 0.25 17.07 4.54
CA GLN A 236 -0.51 18.00 5.40
C GLN A 236 -1.57 18.78 4.61
N GLU A 237 -1.30 19.05 3.36
CA GLU A 237 -2.18 19.77 2.42
C GLU A 237 -3.44 18.99 2.04
N ILE A 238 -3.61 17.77 2.55
CA ILE A 238 -4.90 17.07 2.47
C ILE A 238 -6.06 17.92 3.01
N THR A 239 -5.77 18.84 3.93
CA THR A 239 -6.75 19.79 4.44
C THR A 239 -7.28 20.76 3.39
N TYR A 240 -6.58 20.95 2.26
CA TYR A 240 -7.03 21.85 1.18
C TYR A 240 -8.31 21.38 0.50
N ILE A 241 -8.64 20.09 0.62
CA ILE A 241 -9.90 19.54 0.11
C ILE A 241 -11.01 19.49 1.17
N PHE A 242 -10.76 20.05 2.36
CA PHE A 242 -11.72 20.09 3.48
C PHE A 242 -12.10 21.54 3.80
N ASP A 243 -13.26 21.71 4.45
CA ASP A 243 -13.69 22.97 5.09
C ASP A 243 -13.55 22.83 6.62
N GLU A 244 -13.09 23.89 7.28
CA GLU A 244 -13.09 23.94 8.74
C GLU A 244 -14.51 23.89 9.30
N ALA A 245 -14.74 23.07 10.31
CA ALA A 245 -16.06 22.88 10.93
C ALA A 245 -15.92 22.51 12.41
N GLU A 246 -16.68 23.19 13.30
CA GLU A 246 -16.64 22.93 14.74
C GLU A 246 -17.01 21.47 15.09
N ASN A 247 -17.93 20.86 14.35
CA ASN A 247 -18.38 19.47 14.53
C ASN A 247 -17.75 18.52 13.52
N GLY A 248 -16.63 18.91 12.92
CA GLY A 248 -15.89 18.10 11.96
C GLY A 248 -15.03 17.02 12.64
N VAL A 249 -14.35 16.24 11.82
CA VAL A 249 -13.32 15.30 12.31
C VAL A 249 -11.94 15.96 12.38
N GLY A 250 -11.12 15.49 13.29
CA GLY A 250 -9.78 16.04 13.50
C GLY A 250 -8.84 15.77 12.32
N CYS A 251 -8.07 16.79 11.93
CA CYS A 251 -6.95 16.65 11.04
C CYS A 251 -5.86 17.63 11.48
N GLY A 252 -4.74 17.13 11.94
CA GLY A 252 -3.73 17.98 12.60
C GLY A 252 -4.30 18.69 13.83
N ASP A 253 -4.16 20.01 13.86
CA ASP A 253 -4.64 20.86 14.97
C ASP A 253 -6.07 21.40 14.73
N GLY A 254 -6.70 21.10 13.60
CA GLY A 254 -8.04 21.58 13.24
C GLY A 254 -9.09 20.47 13.17
N THR A 255 -10.34 20.89 13.02
CA THR A 255 -11.48 20.02 12.74
C THR A 255 -12.14 20.43 11.43
N TYR A 256 -12.52 19.45 10.62
CA TYR A 256 -12.89 19.64 9.22
C TYR A 256 -14.08 18.79 8.80
N THR A 257 -14.73 19.22 7.74
CA THR A 257 -15.71 18.45 6.96
C THR A 257 -15.31 18.47 5.49
N LEU A 258 -15.89 17.61 4.67
CA LEU A 258 -15.65 17.64 3.23
C LEU A 258 -16.23 18.92 2.61
N LYS A 259 -15.49 19.56 1.71
CA LYS A 259 -15.99 20.71 0.96
C LYS A 259 -17.29 20.34 0.23
N PRO A 260 -18.31 21.22 0.23
CA PRO A 260 -19.46 21.08 -0.65
C PRO A 260 -18.99 21.00 -2.11
N GLY A 261 -19.55 20.08 -2.88
CA GLY A 261 -19.15 19.91 -4.29
C GLY A 261 -18.19 18.78 -4.55
N ILE A 262 -17.41 18.30 -3.57
CA ILE A 262 -16.72 17.02 -3.69
C ILE A 262 -17.75 15.92 -3.92
N THR A 263 -18.90 15.99 -3.29
CA THR A 263 -20.06 15.12 -3.52
C THR A 263 -20.89 15.50 -4.75
N ASP A 264 -20.94 16.77 -5.16
CA ASP A 264 -21.78 17.25 -6.25
C ASP A 264 -21.14 17.10 -7.63
N GLY A 265 -19.81 17.16 -7.72
CA GLY A 265 -19.05 16.81 -8.92
C GLY A 265 -19.30 15.38 -9.39
N ILE A 266 -19.61 14.48 -8.45
CA ILE A 266 -19.99 13.09 -8.70
C ILE A 266 -21.33 13.00 -9.42
N LYS A 267 -22.30 13.80 -9.06
CA LYS A 267 -23.67 13.78 -9.62
C LYS A 267 -23.75 14.38 -11.02
N ASN A 268 -22.86 15.30 -11.36
CA ASN A 268 -22.96 16.13 -12.55
C ASN A 268 -22.01 15.75 -13.68
N GLY A 269 -21.21 14.67 -13.54
CA GLY A 269 -20.34 14.17 -14.63
C GLY A 269 -19.22 15.16 -15.01
N THR A 270 -18.86 16.09 -14.14
CA THR A 270 -17.71 16.94 -14.33
C THR A 270 -16.43 16.13 -14.15
N ALA A 271 -15.68 16.07 -15.21
CA ALA A 271 -14.36 15.53 -15.39
C ALA A 271 -13.81 14.65 -14.25
N GLY A 272 -13.95 13.35 -14.42
CA GLY A 272 -13.01 12.38 -13.87
C GLY A 272 -13.16 11.96 -12.43
N ILE A 273 -14.10 12.48 -11.65
CA ILE A 273 -14.20 12.12 -10.24
C ILE A 273 -15.55 11.57 -9.88
N ILE A 274 -15.53 10.35 -9.54
CA ILE A 274 -16.10 9.57 -8.45
C ILE A 274 -17.50 9.06 -8.67
N ASN A 275 -17.63 7.78 -8.54
CA ASN A 275 -18.87 7.14 -8.19
C ASN A 275 -18.64 6.31 -6.92
N SER A 276 -18.65 6.94 -5.74
CA SER A 276 -18.59 6.20 -4.49
C SER A 276 -19.84 6.49 -3.65
N ARG A 277 -20.48 5.44 -3.16
CA ARG A 277 -21.65 5.57 -2.26
C ARG A 277 -21.28 6.20 -0.93
N PHE A 278 -19.98 6.21 -0.60
CA PHE A 278 -19.44 6.67 0.67
C PHE A 278 -18.36 7.75 0.54
N SER A 279 -18.17 8.32 -0.63
CA SER A 279 -17.13 9.36 -0.88
C SER A 279 -17.29 10.61 -0.02
N THR A 280 -18.26 10.61 0.86
CA THR A 280 -18.63 11.71 1.76
C THR A 280 -18.26 11.43 3.21
N HIS A 281 -17.62 10.29 3.50
CA HIS A 281 -17.40 9.90 4.89
C HIS A 281 -15.98 10.22 5.34
N LEU A 282 -15.85 11.36 5.98
CA LEU A 282 -14.76 11.70 6.86
C LEU A 282 -15.16 11.20 8.27
N ASN A 283 -15.02 9.88 8.50
CA ASN A 283 -15.57 9.21 9.68
C ASN A 283 -14.67 9.23 10.90
N LYS A 284 -13.37 9.36 10.67
CA LYS A 284 -12.34 9.40 11.72
C LYS A 284 -11.31 10.45 11.42
N SER A 285 -10.59 10.84 12.47
CA SER A 285 -9.45 11.75 12.38
C SER A 285 -8.50 11.32 11.26
N VAL A 286 -8.12 12.27 10.42
CA VAL A 286 -7.09 12.09 9.41
C VAL A 286 -5.74 12.37 10.07
N GLU A 287 -4.94 11.34 10.22
CA GLU A 287 -3.61 11.47 10.82
C GLU A 287 -2.61 11.92 9.77
N ILE A 288 -2.17 13.15 9.88
CA ILE A 288 -1.19 13.76 8.97
C ILE A 288 0.21 13.76 9.58
N PRO A 289 1.27 13.90 8.78
CA PRO A 289 2.64 14.05 9.28
C PRO A 289 2.77 15.21 10.28
N THR A 290 3.52 14.97 11.36
CA THR A 290 3.74 15.98 12.41
C THR A 290 4.50 17.21 11.89
N LYS A 291 5.29 17.02 10.81
CA LYS A 291 6.07 18.07 10.18
C LYS A 291 5.84 18.05 8.68
N ASN A 292 5.49 19.22 8.14
CA ASN A 292 5.45 19.40 6.69
C ASN A 292 6.87 19.26 6.11
N SER A 293 7.02 18.37 5.14
CA SER A 293 8.30 18.12 4.45
C SER A 293 8.53 19.05 3.25
N GLY A 294 7.51 19.79 2.83
CA GLY A 294 7.50 20.56 1.58
C GLY A 294 7.26 19.68 0.34
N GLU A 295 6.71 18.48 0.55
CA GLU A 295 6.46 17.50 -0.51
C GLU A 295 5.43 18.01 -1.50
N TYR A 296 4.28 18.47 -1.04
CA TYR A 296 3.23 19.03 -1.87
C TYR A 296 3.74 20.26 -2.68
N SER A 297 4.46 21.16 -2.01
CA SER A 297 5.07 22.32 -2.68
C SER A 297 6.05 21.90 -3.77
N ALA A 298 6.76 20.78 -3.58
CA ALA A 298 7.64 20.23 -4.59
C ALA A 298 6.86 19.68 -5.80
N TRP A 299 5.68 19.10 -5.59
CA TRP A 299 4.79 18.66 -6.69
C TRP A 299 4.30 19.84 -7.52
N VAL A 300 3.85 20.90 -6.86
CA VAL A 300 3.41 22.13 -7.53
C VAL A 300 4.58 22.78 -8.33
N GLU A 301 5.78 22.82 -7.72
CA GLU A 301 6.98 23.39 -8.39
C GLU A 301 7.38 22.60 -9.64
N GLN A 302 7.35 21.27 -9.59
CA GLN A 302 7.72 20.40 -10.72
C GLN A 302 6.61 20.30 -11.78
N GLY A 303 5.35 20.47 -11.39
CA GLY A 303 4.19 20.48 -12.29
C GLY A 303 3.90 19.12 -12.96
N ASP A 304 4.45 18.03 -12.43
CA ASP A 304 4.26 16.69 -12.97
C ASP A 304 3.21 15.89 -12.22
N VAL A 305 3.03 16.12 -10.91
CA VAL A 305 2.05 15.39 -10.09
C VAL A 305 0.65 15.97 -10.29
N ILE A 306 -0.23 15.16 -10.86
CA ILE A 306 -1.65 15.50 -11.07
C ILE A 306 -2.57 14.88 -10.03
N GLY A 307 -2.06 13.95 -9.22
CA GLY A 307 -2.82 13.36 -8.12
C GLY A 307 -1.98 12.53 -7.19
N ALA A 308 -2.48 12.33 -5.97
CA ALA A 308 -1.87 11.48 -4.94
C ALA A 308 -2.95 10.70 -4.20
N PHE A 309 -2.66 9.41 -3.94
CA PHE A 309 -3.57 8.50 -3.25
C PHE A 309 -2.90 7.90 -2.02
N PHE A 310 -3.67 7.83 -0.93
CA PHE A 310 -3.21 7.51 0.41
C PHE A 310 -4.01 6.37 1.03
N GLY A 311 -3.40 5.70 2.00
CA GLY A 311 -4.05 4.77 2.92
C GLY A 311 -4.20 5.35 4.32
N HIS A 312 -3.86 4.56 5.33
CA HIS A 312 -3.76 4.88 6.76
C HIS A 312 -5.09 5.18 7.47
N SER A 313 -6.00 5.84 6.84
CA SER A 313 -7.28 6.24 7.44
C SER A 313 -8.38 5.24 7.11
N HIS A 314 -8.26 4.02 7.61
CA HIS A 314 -9.00 2.80 7.23
C HIS A 314 -10.46 2.97 6.80
N VAL A 315 -11.19 3.90 7.43
CA VAL A 315 -12.64 4.11 7.23
C VAL A 315 -12.98 5.43 6.54
N ASN A 316 -11.97 6.16 6.07
CA ASN A 316 -12.16 7.39 5.32
C ASN A 316 -12.02 7.12 3.82
N ASP A 317 -12.99 7.57 3.06
CA ASP A 317 -13.04 7.44 1.60
C ASP A 317 -13.43 8.77 0.99
N TYR A 318 -12.47 9.48 0.48
CA TYR A 318 -12.67 10.77 -0.15
C TYR A 318 -11.68 10.99 -1.30
N CYS A 319 -12.04 11.88 -2.19
CA CYS A 319 -11.18 12.34 -3.26
C CYS A 319 -11.64 13.73 -3.68
N GLY A 320 -10.73 14.66 -3.83
CA GLY A 320 -11.04 16.03 -4.20
C GLY A 320 -9.88 16.73 -4.90
N PHE A 321 -10.17 17.91 -5.46
CA PHE A 321 -9.15 18.78 -6.05
C PHE A 321 -8.72 19.84 -5.06
N THR A 322 -7.43 20.09 -5.03
CA THR A 322 -6.88 21.31 -4.43
C THR A 322 -7.04 22.50 -5.38
N ASP A 323 -6.85 23.70 -4.86
CA ASP A 323 -6.85 24.91 -5.69
C ASP A 323 -5.71 24.94 -6.75
N ASP A 324 -4.64 24.17 -6.51
CA ASP A 324 -3.56 23.96 -7.49
C ASP A 324 -3.91 22.93 -8.57
N GLY A 325 -5.11 22.35 -8.53
CA GLY A 325 -5.60 21.36 -9.50
C GLY A 325 -5.07 19.93 -9.26
N ILE A 326 -4.45 19.64 -8.11
CA ILE A 326 -3.95 18.31 -7.78
C ILE A 326 -5.08 17.50 -7.11
N ILE A 327 -5.28 16.27 -7.58
CA ILE A 327 -6.20 15.31 -6.96
C ILE A 327 -5.58 14.77 -5.68
N LEU A 328 -6.29 14.84 -4.56
CA LEU A 328 -5.91 14.15 -3.32
C LEU A 328 -7.00 13.17 -2.92
N GLY A 329 -6.64 11.90 -2.68
CA GLY A 329 -7.62 10.86 -2.37
C GLY A 329 -7.16 9.91 -1.28
N ALA A 330 -8.09 9.50 -0.41
CA ALA A 330 -7.91 8.39 0.51
C ALA A 330 -8.65 7.15 0.02
N THR A 331 -8.08 5.99 0.26
CA THR A 331 -8.67 4.70 -0.05
C THR A 331 -8.96 3.95 1.23
N LEU A 332 -10.13 3.35 1.31
CA LEU A 332 -10.54 2.48 2.41
C LEU A 332 -9.58 1.30 2.60
N SER A 333 -9.54 0.80 3.83
CA SER A 333 -8.89 -0.49 4.10
C SER A 333 -9.56 -1.61 3.31
N ALA A 334 -8.77 -2.45 2.64
CA ALA A 334 -9.29 -3.66 1.99
C ALA A 334 -9.52 -4.80 2.98
N GLY A 335 -9.16 -4.59 4.23
CA GLY A 335 -9.49 -5.48 5.33
C GLY A 335 -8.55 -6.65 5.53
N GLY A 336 -8.10 -6.78 6.71
CA GLY A 336 -7.45 -7.91 7.35
C GLY A 336 -7.90 -7.93 8.79
N PHE A 337 -7.18 -8.61 9.64
CA PHE A 337 -7.52 -8.77 11.03
C PHE A 337 -7.42 -7.44 11.81
N ASN A 338 -8.33 -7.23 12.77
CA ASN A 338 -8.34 -6.11 13.74
C ASN A 338 -8.36 -4.70 13.14
N ILE A 339 -8.80 -4.55 11.92
CA ILE A 339 -8.97 -3.23 11.35
C ILE A 339 -10.33 -2.70 11.78
N ALA A 340 -10.35 -1.45 12.21
CA ALA A 340 -11.60 -0.73 12.37
C ALA A 340 -12.18 -0.41 10.97
N SER A 341 -12.57 -1.44 10.24
CA SER A 341 -13.31 -1.31 8.99
C SER A 341 -14.80 -1.12 9.24
N ARG A 342 -15.14 -0.57 10.39
CA ARG A 342 -16.50 -0.34 10.83
C ARG A 342 -16.65 1.09 11.28
N PHE A 343 -17.73 1.71 10.89
CA PHE A 343 -18.21 2.98 11.45
C PHE A 343 -19.65 2.80 11.88
N ASP A 344 -20.12 3.66 12.79
CA ASP A 344 -21.51 3.69 13.18
C ASP A 344 -22.31 4.30 12.02
N GLY A 345 -23.26 3.54 11.47
CA GLY A 345 -24.20 4.04 10.49
C GLY A 345 -25.11 5.14 11.08
N GLU A 346 -25.92 5.78 10.25
CA GLU A 346 -26.86 6.84 10.67
C GLU A 346 -27.83 6.36 11.77
N ASP A 347 -28.08 5.06 11.84
CA ASP A 347 -28.93 4.40 12.84
C ASP A 347 -28.17 3.90 14.07
N GLY A 348 -26.85 4.18 14.16
CA GLY A 348 -25.97 3.73 15.23
C GLY A 348 -25.57 2.26 15.14
N ASN A 349 -25.95 1.55 14.08
CA ASN A 349 -25.47 0.18 13.84
C ASN A 349 -24.14 0.19 13.10
N PRO A 350 -23.23 -0.73 13.42
CA PRO A 350 -21.94 -0.81 12.75
C PRO A 350 -22.12 -1.19 11.27
N VAL A 351 -21.48 -0.44 10.38
CA VAL A 351 -21.47 -0.68 8.92
C VAL A 351 -20.09 -1.15 8.50
N GLU A 352 -20.05 -2.12 7.59
CA GLU A 352 -18.83 -2.59 6.97
C GLU A 352 -18.26 -1.49 6.04
N ALA A 353 -17.00 -1.12 6.26
CA ALA A 353 -16.34 -0.03 5.53
C ALA A 353 -15.12 -0.50 4.73
N ARG A 354 -14.97 -1.80 4.44
CA ARG A 354 -13.91 -2.31 3.59
C ARG A 354 -14.10 -1.92 2.14
N GLY A 355 -12.99 -1.51 1.49
CA GLY A 355 -13.03 -1.13 0.09
C GLY A 355 -11.64 -1.07 -0.54
N LEU A 356 -11.65 -0.80 -1.82
CA LEU A 356 -10.49 -0.51 -2.64
C LEU A 356 -10.86 0.58 -3.66
N ARG A 357 -9.89 1.11 -4.38
CA ARG A 357 -10.12 2.19 -5.33
C ARG A 357 -9.66 1.80 -6.73
N ILE A 358 -10.49 2.07 -7.71
CA ILE A 358 -10.14 2.01 -9.13
C ILE A 358 -9.74 3.41 -9.61
N ILE A 359 -8.68 3.47 -10.40
CA ILE A 359 -8.18 4.69 -11.03
C ILE A 359 -7.96 4.35 -12.50
N ASP A 360 -8.74 5.00 -13.35
CA ASP A 360 -8.65 4.82 -14.81
C ASP A 360 -7.94 6.00 -15.44
N LEU A 361 -7.02 5.72 -16.34
CA LEU A 361 -6.29 6.69 -17.13
C LEU A 361 -6.74 6.61 -18.61
N ASP A 362 -6.90 7.77 -19.25
CA ASP A 362 -7.27 7.90 -20.66
C ASP A 362 -6.10 8.49 -21.46
N GLU A 363 -5.52 7.69 -22.35
CA GLU A 363 -4.40 8.08 -23.18
C GLU A 363 -4.72 9.28 -24.09
N LYS A 364 -5.92 9.28 -24.67
CA LYS A 364 -6.32 10.36 -25.58
C LYS A 364 -6.42 11.70 -24.87
N ALA A 365 -6.92 11.69 -23.63
CA ALA A 365 -6.96 12.90 -22.83
C ALA A 365 -5.56 13.36 -22.39
N LEU A 366 -4.66 12.43 -22.05
CA LEU A 366 -3.25 12.75 -21.72
C LEU A 366 -2.49 13.37 -22.90
N LEU A 367 -2.78 12.97 -24.12
CA LEU A 367 -2.11 13.44 -25.32
C LEU A 367 -2.76 14.69 -25.93
N ASP A 368 -3.93 15.08 -25.47
CA ASP A 368 -4.66 16.26 -25.93
C ASP A 368 -4.14 17.52 -25.21
N SER A 369 -3.32 18.32 -25.90
CA SER A 369 -2.75 19.54 -25.35
C SER A 369 -3.77 20.64 -25.03
N THR A 370 -5.04 20.47 -25.34
CA THR A 370 -6.12 21.41 -25.01
C THR A 370 -6.81 21.07 -23.69
N LYS A 371 -6.45 19.93 -23.07
CA LYS A 371 -6.99 19.43 -21.82
C LYS A 371 -5.99 19.58 -20.68
N GLU A 372 -6.51 19.73 -19.49
CA GLU A 372 -5.70 19.56 -18.29
C GLU A 372 -5.40 18.07 -18.08
N PRO A 373 -4.18 17.70 -17.70
CA PRO A 373 -3.82 16.30 -17.52
C PRO A 373 -4.70 15.55 -16.50
N THR A 374 -5.30 16.23 -15.54
CA THR A 374 -6.25 15.68 -14.58
C THR A 374 -7.56 15.20 -15.22
N GLU A 375 -7.93 15.73 -16.40
CA GLU A 375 -9.09 15.25 -17.15
C GLU A 375 -8.91 13.81 -17.69
N ALA A 376 -7.67 13.33 -17.71
CA ALA A 376 -7.36 11.96 -18.09
C ALA A 376 -7.55 10.96 -16.95
N VAL A 377 -7.84 11.41 -15.73
CA VAL A 377 -7.98 10.57 -14.55
C VAL A 377 -9.44 10.45 -14.15
N SER A 378 -9.94 9.23 -14.03
CA SER A 378 -11.20 8.96 -13.33
C SER A 378 -10.98 7.96 -12.21
N THR A 379 -11.74 8.07 -11.13
CA THR A 379 -11.58 7.19 -9.98
C THR A 379 -12.90 6.95 -9.26
N PHE A 380 -13.04 5.76 -8.68
CA PHE A 380 -14.17 5.38 -7.85
C PHE A 380 -13.76 4.29 -6.86
N SER A 381 -14.53 4.14 -5.80
CA SER A 381 -14.33 3.09 -4.79
C SER A 381 -15.22 1.89 -5.07
N VAL A 382 -14.70 0.71 -4.76
CA VAL A 382 -15.39 -0.57 -4.78
C VAL A 382 -15.47 -1.06 -3.35
N TYR A 383 -16.66 -1.46 -2.91
CA TYR A 383 -16.91 -1.80 -1.53
C TYR A 383 -17.10 -3.30 -1.35
N TYR A 384 -16.72 -3.79 -0.18
CA TYR A 384 -17.00 -5.16 0.22
C TYR A 384 -18.49 -5.52 0.08
N THR A 385 -19.36 -4.57 0.44
CA THR A 385 -20.82 -4.70 0.34
C THR A 385 -21.37 -4.74 -1.09
N ASP A 386 -20.54 -4.51 -2.10
CA ASP A 386 -20.95 -4.72 -3.50
C ASP A 386 -21.00 -6.21 -3.86
N TYR A 387 -20.32 -7.06 -3.09
CA TYR A 387 -20.18 -8.49 -3.33
C TYR A 387 -20.77 -9.37 -2.24
N PHE A 388 -20.77 -8.89 -1.02
CA PHE A 388 -21.12 -9.67 0.17
C PHE A 388 -22.17 -8.95 0.99
N ASP A 389 -22.97 -9.71 1.72
CA ASP A 389 -23.83 -9.13 2.73
C ASP A 389 -22.96 -8.42 3.78
N GLY A 390 -23.16 -7.12 3.93
CA GLY A 390 -22.47 -6.29 4.92
C GLY A 390 -22.89 -6.58 6.37
N SER A 391 -23.73 -7.60 6.59
CA SER A 391 -24.02 -8.10 7.94
C SER A 391 -22.71 -8.55 8.57
N ILE A 392 -22.28 -7.77 9.56
CA ILE A 392 -21.09 -8.08 10.33
C ILE A 392 -21.42 -9.27 11.20
N GLU A 393 -21.21 -10.49 10.71
CA GLU A 393 -21.05 -11.60 11.62
C GLU A 393 -19.93 -11.22 12.59
N LYS A 394 -20.25 -11.24 13.89
CA LYS A 394 -19.22 -11.09 14.93
C LYS A 394 -18.09 -12.02 14.54
N TYR A 395 -16.90 -11.48 14.30
CA TYR A 395 -15.72 -12.27 13.98
C TYR A 395 -15.77 -13.58 14.80
N PRO A 396 -15.65 -14.73 14.16
CA PRO A 396 -15.68 -16.00 14.87
C PRO A 396 -14.73 -15.89 16.07
N SER A 397 -15.13 -16.39 17.21
CA SER A 397 -14.33 -16.32 18.45
C SER A 397 -12.90 -16.83 18.28
N LYS A 398 -12.65 -17.68 17.28
CA LYS A 398 -11.31 -18.13 16.88
C LYS A 398 -10.32 -17.00 16.53
N TYR A 399 -10.81 -15.80 16.17
CA TYR A 399 -9.96 -14.63 15.87
C TYR A 399 -9.82 -13.66 17.06
N LYS A 400 -10.65 -13.80 18.11
CA LYS A 400 -10.48 -13.02 19.34
C LYS A 400 -9.27 -13.45 20.16
N ASP A 401 -8.88 -14.71 20.02
CA ASP A 401 -7.81 -15.33 20.79
C ASP A 401 -6.41 -14.98 20.25
N PHE A 402 -6.30 -14.34 19.09
CA PHE A 402 -5.01 -13.96 18.47
C PHE A 402 -4.30 -12.78 19.15
N ASP A 403 -5.00 -11.94 19.88
CA ASP A 403 -4.37 -10.89 20.70
C ASP A 403 -3.72 -11.47 21.99
N GLU A 404 -3.97 -12.72 22.34
CA GLU A 404 -3.54 -13.41 23.56
C GLU A 404 -2.69 -14.66 23.30
N HIS A 405 -2.05 -14.81 22.13
CA HIS A 405 -1.26 -16.02 21.86
C HIS A 405 -0.13 -16.20 22.87
N ASP A 406 -0.19 -17.33 23.56
CA ASP A 406 0.92 -17.84 24.36
C ASP A 406 2.15 -17.99 23.47
N PHE A 407 3.28 -17.43 23.92
CA PHE A 407 4.60 -17.57 23.29
C PHE A 407 4.92 -19.03 22.88
N GLY A 408 4.36 -20.00 23.58
CA GLY A 408 4.52 -21.42 23.28
C GLY A 408 3.77 -21.89 22.03
N GLU A 409 2.60 -21.34 21.70
CA GLU A 409 1.86 -21.64 20.47
C GLU A 409 2.48 -20.97 19.28
N TRP A 410 2.84 -19.70 19.39
CA TRP A 410 3.60 -18.99 18.39
C TRP A 410 4.88 -19.76 18.00
N PHE A 411 5.66 -20.24 18.98
CA PHE A 411 6.88 -21.00 18.72
C PHE A 411 6.61 -22.31 17.97
N LYS A 412 5.46 -22.97 18.21
CA LYS A 412 5.06 -24.18 17.48
C LYS A 412 4.73 -23.89 16.02
N ILE A 413 4.07 -22.78 15.74
CA ILE A 413 3.68 -22.34 14.39
C ILE A 413 4.92 -22.00 13.59
N GLU A 414 5.80 -21.15 14.11
CA GLU A 414 7.06 -20.80 13.47
C GLU A 414 7.98 -22.00 13.22
N PHE A 415 7.96 -22.97 14.13
CA PHE A 415 8.73 -24.21 13.95
C PHE A 415 8.12 -25.13 12.87
N ALA A 416 6.81 -25.10 12.70
CA ALA A 416 6.13 -25.84 11.65
C ALA A 416 6.46 -25.26 10.27
N TYR A 417 6.39 -23.92 10.10
CA TYR A 417 6.79 -23.24 8.86
C TYR A 417 8.27 -23.47 8.52
N LEU A 418 9.15 -23.36 9.50
CA LEU A 418 10.57 -23.64 9.30
C LEU A 418 10.81 -25.10 8.85
N ARG A 419 10.08 -26.04 9.44
CA ARG A 419 10.13 -27.46 9.03
C ARG A 419 9.67 -27.61 7.58
N ASP A 420 8.55 -27.02 7.21
CA ASP A 420 7.93 -27.19 5.90
C ASP A 420 8.75 -26.47 4.81
N PHE A 421 9.32 -25.32 5.12
CA PHE A 421 10.32 -24.67 4.28
C PHE A 421 11.55 -25.54 4.04
N ILE A 422 12.13 -26.13 5.11
CA ILE A 422 13.28 -27.01 4.99
C ILE A 422 12.92 -28.26 4.17
N VAL A 423 11.74 -28.84 4.37
CA VAL A 423 11.27 -30.00 3.59
C VAL A 423 11.04 -29.61 2.12
N GLY A 424 10.57 -28.40 1.85
CA GLY A 424 10.38 -27.87 0.49
C GLY A 424 11.70 -27.68 -0.28
N LEU A 425 12.81 -27.38 0.42
CA LEU A 425 14.13 -27.26 -0.19
C LEU A 425 14.74 -28.59 -0.68
N PHE A 426 14.17 -29.73 -0.24
CA PHE A 426 14.65 -31.07 -0.56
C PHE A 426 13.67 -31.89 -1.42
N LYS A 427 12.58 -31.27 -1.84
CA LYS A 427 11.67 -31.77 -2.88
C LYS A 427 11.94 -31.06 -4.20
#